data_dc33be4274fc68dc811d3fd346f0ae0e
#
_entry.id   dc33be4274fc68dc811d3fd346f0ae0e
#
_cell.length_a   1.000
_cell.length_b   1.000
_cell.length_c   1.000
_cell.angle_alpha   90.00
_cell.angle_beta   90.00
_cell.angle_gamma   90.00
#
_symmetry.space_group_name_H-M   'P 1'
#
loop_
_entity.id
_entity.type
_entity.pdbx_description
1 polymer ?
#
loop_
_entity_poly.entity_id
_entity_poly.type
_entity_poly.pdbx_seq_one_letter_code
_entity_poly.pdbx_strand_id
1 'polypeptide(L)'
;MVGKEHVSMIPSAPKTIWEAIVNGQEVQAIAPSNAILLDVLRDEVGMLGVKRGCDLGTCGCCAVMIDGEPRLSCLCLAGQVQHQEITTVEGLANGAHLAPIQTCFATHGGSQCGFCTPGFLMSAEALLNENQDPTRDDIALAIEGNLCRCTGYQQIIDSIEAAAEIKRGDAPAPTPASDPHPNPHPEGPDEPSMPPGHAR
;
A
#
# COMPACT_ATOMS: atom_id res chain seq x y z
N MET A 1 -12.58 -47.88 -20.56
CA MET A 1 -13.51 -46.87 -20.01
C MET A 1 -12.89 -46.37 -18.74
N VAL A 2 -12.27 -45.17 -18.76
CA VAL A 2 -11.67 -44.55 -17.57
C VAL A 2 -12.81 -43.83 -16.86
N GLY A 3 -13.14 -44.29 -15.66
CA GLY A 3 -14.17 -43.67 -14.81
C GLY A 3 -13.85 -42.22 -14.57
N LYS A 4 -14.81 -41.33 -14.85
CA LYS A 4 -14.77 -39.93 -14.41
C LYS A 4 -14.92 -39.93 -12.90
N GLU A 5 -13.78 -39.94 -12.17
CA GLU A 5 -13.79 -39.64 -10.76
C GLU A 5 -14.33 -38.22 -10.59
N HIS A 6 -15.46 -38.09 -9.89
CA HIS A 6 -15.96 -36.80 -9.44
C HIS A 6 -14.89 -36.19 -8.52
N VAL A 7 -14.18 -35.22 -9.04
CA VAL A 7 -13.40 -34.32 -8.19
C VAL A 7 -14.41 -33.64 -7.25
N SER A 8 -14.48 -34.13 -6.03
CA SER A 8 -15.27 -33.49 -4.98
C SER A 8 -14.78 -32.05 -4.85
N MET A 9 -15.64 -31.09 -5.25
CA MET A 9 -15.33 -29.68 -5.04
C MET A 9 -15.14 -29.45 -3.54
N ILE A 10 -13.95 -29.04 -3.14
CA ILE A 10 -13.69 -28.61 -1.77
C ILE A 10 -14.69 -27.48 -1.50
N PRO A 11 -15.55 -27.58 -0.46
CA PRO A 11 -16.49 -26.52 -0.17
C PRO A 11 -15.74 -25.22 0.08
N SER A 12 -16.24 -24.12 -0.47
CA SER A 12 -15.68 -22.80 -0.22
C SER A 12 -15.70 -22.51 1.29
N ALA A 13 -14.66 -21.87 1.80
CA ALA A 13 -14.62 -21.48 3.20
C ALA A 13 -15.83 -20.63 3.58
N PRO A 14 -16.41 -20.82 4.78
CA PRO A 14 -17.54 -20.02 5.21
C PRO A 14 -17.15 -18.53 5.24
N LYS A 15 -18.09 -17.68 4.86
CA LYS A 15 -17.91 -16.23 4.99
C LYS A 15 -18.16 -15.80 6.43
N THR A 16 -17.33 -14.89 6.92
CA THR A 16 -17.42 -14.30 8.25
C THR A 16 -17.37 -12.78 8.14
N ILE A 17 -17.88 -12.10 9.15
CA ILE A 17 -17.69 -10.65 9.29
C ILE A 17 -16.26 -10.45 9.79
N TRP A 18 -15.51 -9.62 9.08
CA TRP A 18 -14.20 -9.14 9.48
C TRP A 18 -14.32 -7.68 9.89
N GLU A 19 -13.73 -7.32 11.02
CA GLU A 19 -13.75 -5.99 11.59
C GLU A 19 -12.35 -5.55 11.95
N ALA A 20 -11.99 -4.31 11.62
CA ALA A 20 -10.71 -3.72 11.98
C ALA A 20 -10.79 -2.18 11.93
N ILE A 21 -9.77 -1.52 12.45
CA ILE A 21 -9.57 -0.08 12.25
C ILE A 21 -8.59 0.09 11.08
N VAL A 22 -9.07 0.61 9.95
CA VAL A 22 -8.24 0.83 8.78
C VAL A 22 -8.05 2.33 8.56
N ASN A 23 -6.81 2.81 8.63
CA ASN A 23 -6.48 4.23 8.51
C ASN A 23 -7.29 5.12 9.47
N GLY A 24 -7.46 4.65 10.71
CA GLY A 24 -8.20 5.36 11.76
C GLY A 24 -9.73 5.27 11.64
N GLN A 25 -10.28 4.48 10.72
CA GLN A 25 -11.72 4.28 10.53
C GLN A 25 -12.12 2.85 10.86
N GLU A 26 -13.20 2.69 11.62
CA GLU A 26 -13.81 1.37 11.84
C GLU A 26 -14.39 0.84 10.52
N VAL A 27 -13.98 -0.35 10.13
CA VAL A 27 -14.36 -0.99 8.88
C VAL A 27 -14.91 -2.39 9.16
N GLN A 28 -16.00 -2.73 8.49
CA GLN A 28 -16.55 -4.09 8.45
C GLN A 28 -16.58 -4.59 7.01
N ALA A 29 -16.17 -5.84 6.82
CA ALA A 29 -16.18 -6.52 5.52
C ALA A 29 -16.66 -7.97 5.68
N ILE A 30 -17.26 -8.52 4.62
CA ILE A 30 -17.66 -9.93 4.59
C ILE A 30 -16.66 -10.69 3.75
N ALA A 31 -15.82 -11.50 4.39
CA ALA A 31 -14.75 -12.24 3.72
C ALA A 31 -14.79 -13.74 4.06
N PRO A 32 -14.26 -14.60 3.18
CA PRO A 32 -14.03 -16.01 3.52
C PRO A 32 -13.14 -16.14 4.77
N SER A 33 -13.42 -17.10 5.64
CA SER A 33 -12.65 -17.29 6.89
C SER A 33 -11.17 -17.58 6.67
N ASN A 34 -10.77 -17.99 5.47
CA ASN A 34 -9.39 -18.23 5.04
C ASN A 34 -8.85 -17.11 4.12
N ALA A 35 -9.54 -15.96 4.04
CA ALA A 35 -9.06 -14.85 3.22
C ALA A 35 -7.75 -14.29 3.76
N ILE A 36 -6.82 -13.97 2.87
CA ILE A 36 -5.63 -13.22 3.22
C ILE A 36 -5.97 -11.74 3.36
N LEU A 37 -5.25 -11.04 4.25
CA LEU A 37 -5.50 -9.63 4.53
C LEU A 37 -5.40 -8.75 3.27
N LEU A 38 -4.45 -9.06 2.38
CA LEU A 38 -4.28 -8.34 1.12
C LEU A 38 -5.58 -8.29 0.31
N ASP A 39 -6.27 -9.40 0.18
CA ASP A 39 -7.51 -9.47 -0.60
C ASP A 39 -8.64 -8.68 0.07
N VAL A 40 -8.77 -8.82 1.39
CA VAL A 40 -9.79 -8.06 2.14
C VAL A 40 -9.56 -6.56 2.02
N LEU A 41 -8.31 -6.10 2.19
CA LEU A 41 -7.99 -4.67 2.08
C LEU A 41 -8.29 -4.13 0.67
N ARG A 42 -7.94 -4.88 -0.38
CA ARG A 42 -8.09 -4.40 -1.76
C ARG A 42 -9.52 -4.55 -2.27
N ASP A 43 -10.11 -5.71 -2.09
CA ASP A 43 -11.32 -6.09 -2.81
C ASP A 43 -12.59 -5.76 -2.02
N GLU A 44 -12.51 -5.77 -0.69
CA GLU A 44 -13.67 -5.50 0.17
C GLU A 44 -13.63 -4.08 0.78
N VAL A 45 -12.43 -3.60 1.17
CA VAL A 45 -12.26 -2.27 1.79
C VAL A 45 -11.91 -1.19 0.77
N GLY A 46 -11.32 -1.57 -0.39
CA GLY A 46 -10.97 -0.63 -1.44
C GLY A 46 -9.60 0.05 -1.27
N MET A 47 -8.72 -0.46 -0.41
CA MET A 47 -7.35 0.04 -0.21
C MET A 47 -6.44 -0.38 -1.38
N LEU A 48 -6.56 0.30 -2.51
CA LEU A 48 -5.89 -0.06 -3.76
C LEU A 48 -4.38 0.26 -3.76
N GLY A 49 -3.90 1.06 -2.83
CA GLY A 49 -2.48 1.33 -2.63
C GLY A 49 -1.70 0.07 -2.24
N VAL A 50 -2.31 -0.84 -1.48
CA VAL A 50 -1.69 -2.13 -1.18
C VAL A 50 -1.60 -2.96 -2.46
N LYS A 51 -0.39 -3.39 -2.88
CA LYS A 51 -0.17 -4.03 -4.19
C LYS A 51 0.16 -5.51 -4.07
N ARG A 52 -0.37 -6.31 -5.02
CA ARG A 52 -0.01 -7.71 -5.20
C ARG A 52 1.09 -7.82 -6.25
N GLY A 53 2.37 -7.89 -5.84
CA GLY A 53 3.50 -8.04 -6.76
C GLY A 53 4.00 -9.49 -6.87
N CYS A 54 3.64 -10.34 -5.90
CA CYS A 54 3.93 -11.77 -5.87
C CYS A 54 2.90 -12.48 -5.00
N ASP A 55 2.97 -13.81 -4.90
CA ASP A 55 2.17 -14.64 -3.98
C ASP A 55 3.07 -15.46 -3.03
N LEU A 56 4.33 -15.02 -2.84
CA LEU A 56 5.37 -15.76 -2.12
C LEU A 56 5.96 -14.99 -0.93
N GLY A 57 5.47 -13.77 -0.67
CA GLY A 57 6.02 -12.95 0.41
C GLY A 57 7.40 -12.36 0.14
N THR A 58 7.83 -12.26 -1.14
CA THR A 58 9.20 -11.87 -1.50
C THR A 58 9.34 -10.44 -2.03
N CYS A 59 8.26 -9.81 -2.52
CA CYS A 59 8.38 -8.53 -3.22
C CYS A 59 8.18 -7.29 -2.34
N GLY A 60 7.59 -7.41 -1.16
CA GLY A 60 7.33 -6.30 -0.25
C GLY A 60 6.22 -5.32 -0.67
N CYS A 61 5.65 -5.43 -1.89
CA CYS A 61 4.67 -4.46 -2.40
C CYS A 61 3.36 -4.41 -1.59
N CYS A 62 3.06 -5.46 -0.81
CA CYS A 62 1.87 -5.60 0.01
C CYS A 62 2.09 -5.19 1.47
N ALA A 63 3.20 -4.54 1.79
CA ALA A 63 3.47 -4.11 3.17
C ALA A 63 2.41 -3.13 3.67
N VAL A 64 1.97 -3.35 4.90
CA VAL A 64 1.07 -2.51 5.69
C VAL A 64 1.60 -2.46 7.12
N MET A 65 1.17 -1.52 7.94
CA MET A 65 1.41 -1.58 9.38
C MET A 65 0.20 -2.22 10.07
N ILE A 66 0.45 -3.12 11.00
CA ILE A 66 -0.57 -3.70 11.87
C ILE A 66 -0.12 -3.41 13.31
N ASP A 67 -0.90 -2.63 14.04
CA ASP A 67 -0.57 -2.12 15.38
C ASP A 67 0.83 -1.44 15.41
N GLY A 68 1.18 -0.70 14.36
CA GLY A 68 2.45 0.01 14.21
C GLY A 68 3.61 -0.83 13.64
N GLU A 69 3.46 -2.15 13.50
CA GLU A 69 4.49 -3.05 13.02
C GLU A 69 4.34 -3.35 11.51
N PRO A 70 5.41 -3.27 10.70
CA PRO A 70 5.34 -3.57 9.28
C PRO A 70 5.13 -5.06 9.03
N ARG A 71 4.12 -5.39 8.22
CA ARG A 71 3.77 -6.77 7.88
C ARG A 71 3.39 -6.93 6.42
N LEU A 72 3.66 -8.11 5.87
CA LEU A 72 3.24 -8.47 4.52
C LEU A 72 1.80 -8.97 4.53
N SER A 73 0.86 -8.18 4.06
CA SER A 73 -0.57 -8.53 4.08
C SER A 73 -0.91 -9.79 3.26
N CYS A 74 -0.08 -10.17 2.27
CA CYS A 74 -0.27 -11.42 1.53
C CYS A 74 0.07 -12.69 2.34
N LEU A 75 0.77 -12.56 3.46
CA LEU A 75 1.11 -13.66 4.38
C LEU A 75 0.28 -13.66 5.67
N CYS A 76 -0.62 -12.69 5.83
CA CYS A 76 -1.51 -12.58 6.99
C CYS A 76 -2.91 -13.08 6.63
N LEU A 77 -3.49 -13.95 7.47
CA LEU A 77 -4.91 -14.24 7.39
C LEU A 77 -5.70 -13.07 8.00
N ALA A 78 -6.73 -12.59 7.31
CA ALA A 78 -7.54 -11.48 7.79
C ALA A 78 -8.14 -11.77 9.19
N GLY A 79 -8.58 -12.99 9.43
CA GLY A 79 -9.12 -13.40 10.73
C GLY A 79 -8.13 -13.33 11.90
N GLN A 80 -6.82 -13.31 11.65
CA GLN A 80 -5.80 -13.19 12.70
C GLN A 80 -5.56 -11.76 13.16
N VAL A 81 -5.94 -10.77 12.34
CA VAL A 81 -5.75 -9.34 12.60
C VAL A 81 -7.08 -8.62 12.81
N GLN A 82 -8.08 -9.35 13.28
CA GLN A 82 -9.39 -8.81 13.60
C GLN A 82 -9.29 -7.83 14.77
N HIS A 83 -9.98 -6.70 14.68
CA HIS A 83 -10.00 -5.60 15.67
C HIS A 83 -8.66 -4.87 15.87
N GLN A 84 -7.65 -5.15 15.04
CA GLN A 84 -6.35 -4.46 15.09
C GLN A 84 -6.38 -3.16 14.28
N GLU A 85 -5.44 -2.28 14.56
CA GLU A 85 -5.22 -1.07 13.79
C GLU A 85 -4.33 -1.37 12.58
N ILE A 86 -4.85 -1.08 11.39
CA ILE A 86 -4.15 -1.33 10.13
C ILE A 86 -3.94 0.01 9.42
N THR A 87 -2.69 0.37 9.18
CA THR A 87 -2.34 1.52 8.37
C THR A 87 -1.82 1.07 7.02
N THR A 88 -2.44 1.59 5.95
CA THR A 88 -1.98 1.42 4.57
C THR A 88 -1.32 2.72 4.08
N VAL A 89 -0.73 2.68 2.87
CA VAL A 89 -0.08 3.87 2.30
C VAL A 89 -1.00 5.07 2.19
N GLU A 90 -2.30 4.86 2.02
CA GLU A 90 -3.32 5.91 2.00
C GLU A 90 -3.44 6.61 3.36
N GLY A 91 -3.24 5.87 4.45
CA GLY A 91 -3.32 6.40 5.82
C GLY A 91 -2.07 7.16 6.29
N LEU A 92 -1.00 7.21 5.50
CA LEU A 92 0.18 8.03 5.82
C LEU A 92 -0.10 9.53 5.63
N ALA A 93 -0.99 9.89 4.72
CA ALA A 93 -1.38 11.27 4.46
C ALA A 93 -2.39 11.77 5.50
N ASN A 94 -2.33 13.06 5.83
CA ASN A 94 -3.33 13.72 6.66
C ASN A 94 -4.19 14.64 5.79
N GLY A 95 -5.33 14.14 5.33
CA GLY A 95 -6.19 14.82 4.39
C GLY A 95 -5.48 15.10 3.07
N ALA A 96 -5.38 16.38 2.68
CA ALA A 96 -4.66 16.79 1.47
C ALA A 96 -3.13 16.91 1.65
N HIS A 97 -2.62 16.72 2.86
CA HIS A 97 -1.20 16.86 3.17
C HIS A 97 -0.50 15.50 3.17
N LEU A 98 0.41 15.33 2.22
CA LEU A 98 1.24 14.14 2.15
C LEU A 98 2.20 14.07 3.36
N ALA A 99 2.48 12.87 3.83
CA ALA A 99 3.57 12.66 4.79
C ALA A 99 4.93 13.03 4.18
N PRO A 100 5.93 13.42 4.99
CA PRO A 100 7.28 13.74 4.51
C PRO A 100 7.84 12.67 3.56
N ILE A 101 7.71 11.40 3.91
CA ILE A 101 8.20 10.29 3.10
C ILE A 101 7.52 10.24 1.71
N GLN A 102 6.20 10.47 1.63
CA GLN A 102 5.47 10.49 0.37
C GLN A 102 5.93 11.66 -0.52
N THR A 103 6.11 12.85 0.08
CA THR A 103 6.59 14.04 -0.63
C THR A 103 8.02 13.85 -1.15
N CYS A 104 8.92 13.27 -0.33
CA CYS A 104 10.30 13.01 -0.73
C CYS A 104 10.40 12.00 -1.87
N PHE A 105 9.59 10.94 -1.87
CA PHE A 105 9.55 9.99 -2.99
C PHE A 105 9.12 10.67 -4.30
N ALA A 106 8.19 11.61 -4.25
CA ALA A 106 7.76 12.36 -5.42
C ALA A 106 8.82 13.34 -5.93
N THR A 107 9.55 14.01 -5.01
CA THR A 107 10.49 15.09 -5.36
C THR A 107 11.91 14.61 -5.65
N HIS A 108 12.35 13.48 -5.07
CA HIS A 108 13.69 12.92 -5.26
C HIS A 108 13.74 11.74 -6.25
N GLY A 109 12.62 11.46 -6.93
CA GLY A 109 12.59 10.40 -7.95
C GLY A 109 12.58 8.97 -7.39
N GLY A 110 12.20 8.78 -6.12
CA GLY A 110 12.05 7.46 -5.50
C GLY A 110 10.93 6.62 -6.12
N SER A 111 10.11 7.21 -6.96
CA SER A 111 9.02 6.53 -7.68
C SER A 111 9.16 6.73 -9.19
N GLN A 112 9.04 5.62 -9.98
CA GLN A 112 8.99 5.67 -11.45
C GLN A 112 7.66 5.07 -11.92
N CYS A 113 7.55 3.74 -12.05
CA CYS A 113 6.27 3.11 -12.41
C CYS A 113 5.24 3.13 -11.26
N GLY A 114 5.65 3.39 -10.02
CA GLY A 114 4.81 3.52 -8.84
C GLY A 114 4.33 2.21 -8.22
N PHE A 115 4.54 1.05 -8.86
CA PHE A 115 3.97 -0.20 -8.39
C PHE A 115 4.51 -0.67 -7.02
N CYS A 116 5.82 -0.59 -6.82
CA CYS A 116 6.47 -0.98 -5.56
C CYS A 116 6.44 0.14 -4.50
N THR A 117 6.18 1.37 -4.91
CA THR A 117 6.28 2.57 -4.06
C THR A 117 5.49 2.45 -2.76
N PRO A 118 4.24 1.97 -2.72
CA PRO A 118 3.50 1.82 -1.47
C PRO A 118 4.22 0.94 -0.45
N GLY A 119 4.79 -0.19 -0.88
CA GLY A 119 5.54 -1.07 0.01
C GLY A 119 6.78 -0.41 0.59
N PHE A 120 7.55 0.31 -0.23
CA PHE A 120 8.71 1.07 0.25
C PHE A 120 8.32 2.16 1.24
N LEU A 121 7.24 2.89 0.98
CA LEU A 121 6.75 3.93 1.87
C LEU A 121 6.39 3.36 3.26
N MET A 122 5.74 2.19 3.31
CA MET A 122 5.38 1.55 4.58
C MET A 122 6.62 1.06 5.34
N SER A 123 7.58 0.41 4.65
CA SER A 123 8.83 -0.05 5.28
C SER A 123 9.69 1.13 5.77
N ALA A 124 9.79 2.18 4.96
CA ALA A 124 10.55 3.38 5.32
C ALA A 124 9.90 4.14 6.48
N GLU A 125 8.58 4.29 6.49
CA GLU A 125 7.88 4.96 7.59
C GLU A 125 8.04 4.18 8.91
N ALA A 126 8.00 2.83 8.87
CA ALA A 126 8.29 1.99 10.03
C ALA A 126 9.70 2.25 10.56
N LEU A 127 10.72 2.25 9.69
CA LEU A 127 12.09 2.60 10.08
C LEU A 127 12.15 3.98 10.74
N LEU A 128 11.57 5.01 10.09
CA LEU A 128 11.64 6.39 10.58
C LEU A 128 10.86 6.63 11.88
N ASN A 129 9.93 5.75 12.24
CA ASN A 129 9.26 5.77 13.53
C ASN A 129 10.13 5.19 14.64
N GLU A 130 10.98 4.20 14.33
CA GLU A 130 11.93 3.61 15.28
C GLU A 130 13.23 4.41 15.38
N ASN A 131 13.78 4.83 14.24
CA ASN A 131 15.05 5.54 14.15
C ASN A 131 14.87 6.77 13.25
N GLN A 132 14.91 7.95 13.86
CA GLN A 132 14.78 9.21 13.15
C GLN A 132 16.09 9.70 12.50
N ASP A 133 17.22 9.07 12.79
CA ASP A 133 18.53 9.39 12.21
C ASP A 133 19.20 8.12 11.63
N PRO A 134 18.56 7.45 10.64
CA PRO A 134 19.09 6.23 10.06
C PRO A 134 20.31 6.53 9.19
N THR A 135 21.32 5.66 9.28
CA THR A 135 22.38 5.62 8.27
C THR A 135 21.88 5.04 6.96
N ARG A 136 22.61 5.24 5.86
CA ARG A 136 22.27 4.62 4.57
C ARG A 136 22.22 3.09 4.65
N ASP A 137 23.06 2.49 5.48
CA ASP A 137 23.06 1.05 5.69
C ASP A 137 21.80 0.59 6.45
N ASP A 138 21.34 1.37 7.44
CA ASP A 138 20.08 1.11 8.13
C ASP A 138 18.89 1.20 7.17
N ILE A 139 18.89 2.22 6.30
CA ILE A 139 17.87 2.37 5.27
C ILE A 139 17.89 1.18 4.30
N ALA A 140 19.06 0.81 3.79
CA ALA A 140 19.20 -0.33 2.87
C ALA A 140 18.70 -1.63 3.50
N LEU A 141 19.00 -1.86 4.79
CA LEU A 141 18.53 -3.01 5.55
C LEU A 141 17.01 -2.99 5.73
N ALA A 142 16.44 -1.84 6.07
CA ALA A 142 15.00 -1.72 6.30
C ALA A 142 14.16 -1.98 5.04
N ILE A 143 14.72 -1.70 3.85
CA ILE A 143 14.03 -1.91 2.57
C ILE A 143 14.50 -3.15 1.82
N GLU A 144 15.36 -4.01 2.38
CA GLU A 144 15.88 -5.21 1.70
C GLU A 144 14.78 -6.18 1.26
N GLY A 145 13.66 -6.21 1.99
CA GLY A 145 12.48 -7.00 1.66
C GLY A 145 11.61 -6.41 0.54
N ASN A 146 11.96 -5.27 -0.04
CA ASN A 146 11.19 -4.58 -1.07
C ASN A 146 11.89 -4.65 -2.44
N LEU A 147 11.20 -5.14 -3.46
CA LEU A 147 11.75 -5.26 -4.81
C LEU A 147 11.30 -4.09 -5.71
N CYS A 148 12.28 -3.43 -6.32
CA CYS A 148 12.07 -2.43 -7.37
C CYS A 148 12.83 -2.82 -8.65
N ARG A 149 12.16 -2.77 -9.80
CA ARG A 149 12.77 -3.09 -11.11
C ARG A 149 13.21 -1.82 -11.87
N CYS A 150 12.82 -0.64 -11.42
CA CYS A 150 12.94 0.59 -12.19
C CYS A 150 14.06 1.52 -11.72
N THR A 151 14.14 1.80 -10.41
CA THR A 151 14.93 2.91 -9.85
C THR A 151 16.41 2.59 -9.61
N GLY A 152 16.77 1.31 -9.49
CA GLY A 152 18.11 0.92 -9.03
C GLY A 152 18.39 1.25 -7.56
N TYR A 153 17.35 1.55 -6.76
CA TYR A 153 17.33 1.81 -5.31
C TYR A 153 17.97 3.13 -4.86
N GLN A 154 18.91 3.70 -5.58
CA GLN A 154 19.63 4.91 -5.15
C GLN A 154 18.68 6.04 -4.79
N GLN A 155 17.76 6.40 -5.69
CA GLN A 155 16.77 7.48 -5.47
C GLN A 155 15.77 7.15 -4.35
N ILE A 156 15.50 5.87 -4.12
CA ILE A 156 14.66 5.42 -2.99
C ILE A 156 15.38 5.73 -1.68
N ILE A 157 16.65 5.36 -1.56
CA ILE A 157 17.48 5.62 -0.37
C ILE A 157 17.59 7.13 -0.14
N ASP A 158 17.91 7.91 -1.19
CA ASP A 158 18.01 9.37 -1.12
C ASP A 158 16.67 10.01 -0.65
N SER A 159 15.53 9.46 -1.10
CA SER A 159 14.20 9.92 -0.68
C SER A 159 13.94 9.65 0.81
N ILE A 160 14.42 8.52 1.33
CA ILE A 160 14.23 8.15 2.74
C ILE A 160 15.14 9.00 3.64
N GLU A 161 16.39 9.26 3.23
CA GLU A 161 17.29 10.19 3.93
C GLU A 161 16.68 11.58 4.02
N ALA A 162 16.20 12.13 2.90
CA ALA A 162 15.55 13.44 2.90
C ALA A 162 14.30 13.48 3.80
N ALA A 163 13.52 12.42 3.84
CA ALA A 163 12.36 12.32 4.72
C ALA A 163 12.78 12.27 6.21
N ALA A 164 13.87 11.60 6.54
CA ALA A 164 14.43 11.57 7.88
C ALA A 164 14.85 12.99 8.35
N GLU A 165 15.55 13.75 7.49
CA GLU A 165 15.94 15.13 7.78
C GLU A 165 14.72 16.03 8.09
N ILE A 166 13.64 15.87 7.31
CA ILE A 166 12.39 16.62 7.54
C ILE A 166 11.74 16.22 8.86
N LYS A 167 11.67 14.91 9.17
CA LYS A 167 11.07 14.43 10.43
C LYS A 167 11.84 14.91 11.65
N ARG A 168 13.17 15.06 11.57
CA ARG A 168 14.00 15.65 12.63
C ARG A 168 13.86 17.17 12.73
N GLY A 169 13.35 17.84 11.71
CA GLY A 169 13.28 19.29 11.62
C GLY A 169 14.57 19.96 11.09
N ASP A 170 15.49 19.19 10.53
CA ASP A 170 16.76 19.66 9.96
C ASP A 170 16.57 20.29 8.56
N ALA A 171 15.50 19.90 7.86
CA ALA A 171 15.15 20.43 6.55
C ALA A 171 13.65 20.82 6.49
N PRO A 172 13.28 21.86 5.72
CA PRO A 172 11.89 22.17 5.46
C PRO A 172 11.27 21.10 4.56
N ALA A 173 9.98 20.82 4.77
CA ALA A 173 9.25 19.92 3.86
C ALA A 173 9.33 20.50 2.42
N PRO A 174 9.69 19.68 1.40
CA PRO A 174 9.73 20.15 0.02
C PRO A 174 8.34 20.57 -0.40
N THR A 175 8.24 21.75 -1.00
CA THR A 175 6.98 22.18 -1.61
C THR A 175 6.71 21.22 -2.77
N PRO A 176 5.52 20.61 -2.87
CA PRO A 176 5.16 19.86 -4.05
C PRO A 176 5.39 20.76 -5.25
N ALA A 177 6.15 20.28 -6.25
CA ALA A 177 6.33 21.03 -7.47
C ALA A 177 4.92 21.37 -7.97
N SER A 178 4.65 22.67 -8.17
CA SER A 178 3.45 23.11 -8.87
C SER A 178 3.42 22.31 -10.17
N ASP A 179 2.38 21.52 -10.39
CA ASP A 179 2.24 20.55 -11.46
C ASP A 179 2.83 21.12 -12.77
N PRO A 180 4.01 20.63 -13.25
CA PRO A 180 4.61 21.14 -14.47
C PRO A 180 3.85 20.67 -15.72
N HIS A 181 2.88 19.81 -15.54
CA HIS A 181 1.95 19.37 -16.56
C HIS A 181 0.54 19.81 -16.18
N PRO A 182 0.11 21.04 -16.54
CA PRO A 182 -1.30 21.36 -16.56
C PRO A 182 -1.96 20.26 -17.42
N ASN A 183 -2.92 19.54 -16.83
CA ASN A 183 -3.61 18.41 -17.44
C ASN A 183 -3.90 18.75 -18.93
N PRO A 184 -3.25 18.09 -19.92
CA PRO A 184 -3.45 18.41 -21.32
C PRO A 184 -4.82 17.94 -21.83
N HIS A 185 -5.62 17.32 -20.96
CA HIS A 185 -7.02 17.07 -21.25
C HIS A 185 -7.84 18.27 -20.78
N PRO A 186 -8.20 19.21 -21.67
CA PRO A 186 -9.28 20.13 -21.37
C PRO A 186 -10.48 19.25 -21.02
N GLU A 187 -11.22 19.65 -19.99
CA GLU A 187 -12.47 18.98 -19.62
C GLU A 187 -13.23 18.72 -20.93
N GLY A 188 -13.31 17.43 -21.30
CA GLY A 188 -14.02 17.04 -22.51
C GLY A 188 -15.45 17.56 -22.39
N PRO A 189 -16.11 17.89 -23.50
CA PRO A 189 -17.49 18.30 -23.45
C PRO A 189 -18.26 17.20 -22.69
N ASP A 190 -19.11 17.65 -21.73
CA ASP A 190 -19.93 16.81 -20.87
C ASP A 190 -20.40 15.56 -21.63
N GLU A 191 -19.90 14.39 -21.24
CA GLU A 191 -20.40 13.12 -21.78
C GLU A 191 -21.92 13.11 -21.53
N PRO A 192 -22.74 12.92 -22.55
CA PRO A 192 -24.17 12.82 -22.35
C PRO A 192 -24.45 11.62 -21.45
N SER A 193 -25.11 11.87 -20.33
CA SER A 193 -25.56 10.88 -19.38
C SER A 193 -26.16 9.67 -20.10
N MET A 194 -25.51 8.50 -19.98
CA MET A 194 -26.05 7.26 -20.53
C MET A 194 -27.43 6.98 -19.93
N PRO A 195 -28.43 6.62 -20.75
CA PRO A 195 -29.75 6.27 -20.24
C PRO A 195 -29.69 4.99 -19.40
N PRO A 196 -30.48 4.87 -18.33
CA PRO A 196 -30.54 3.67 -17.52
C PRO A 196 -31.20 2.54 -18.32
N GLY A 197 -30.52 1.43 -18.48
CA GLY A 197 -31.12 0.20 -18.98
C GLY A 197 -30.21 -0.63 -19.86
N HIS A 198 -29.63 -1.67 -19.26
CA HIS A 198 -29.76 -3.06 -19.71
C HIS A 198 -28.99 -3.97 -18.75
N ALA A 199 -29.73 -4.44 -17.74
CA ALA A 199 -29.36 -5.66 -17.02
C ALA A 199 -29.42 -6.85 -18.00
N ARG A 200 -28.33 -7.64 -18.09
CA ARG A 200 -28.39 -9.04 -18.45
C ARG A 200 -27.53 -9.84 -17.49
#